data_adcbe4fc91546d00dce5ea4da86e519d
#
_entry.id   adcbe4fc91546d00dce5ea4da86e519d
#
_cell.length_a   1.000
_cell.length_b   1.000
_cell.length_c   1.000
_cell.angle_alpha   90.00
_cell.angle_beta   90.00
_cell.angle_gamma   90.00
#
_symmetry.space_group_name_H-M   'P 1'
#
loop_
_entity.id
_entity.type
_entity.pdbx_description
1 polymer ?
#
loop_
_entity_poly.entity_id
_entity_poly.type
_entity_poly.pdbx_seq_one_letter_code
_entity_poly.pdbx_strand_id
1 'polypeptide(L)'
;MSGASLPFAEAVLTTMDLANDILLVMTLEMTAIKDVKLYLEVVEKLNYPAEKVKLVLNRAGSAGGIKVEAVEETLRQKVLVGLSNDGVASLMAVNQGVPLVISAREHPFSRDIYRLARLLTASSTEEAQLAQATASVQAQDGAMQGKLLSRLKSAFR
;
A
#
# COMPACT_ATOMS: atom_id res chain seq x y z
N MET A 1 -0.88 15.29 34.23
CA MET A 1 -2.12 14.94 33.51
C MET A 1 -1.79 13.73 32.67
N SER A 2 -2.22 12.55 33.13
CA SER A 2 -1.96 11.27 32.46
C SER A 2 -2.76 11.22 31.17
N GLY A 3 -2.10 11.29 30.03
CA GLY A 3 -2.72 11.09 28.74
C GLY A 3 -3.12 9.63 28.62
N ALA A 4 -4.41 9.35 28.81
CA ALA A 4 -4.97 8.08 28.38
C ALA A 4 -4.79 8.03 26.86
N SER A 5 -3.78 7.28 26.38
CA SER A 5 -3.69 6.95 24.96
C SER A 5 -4.98 6.20 24.63
N LEU A 6 -5.72 6.70 23.65
CA LEU A 6 -6.97 6.06 23.26
C LEU A 6 -6.59 4.66 22.74
N PRO A 7 -7.16 3.56 23.25
CA PRO A 7 -6.83 2.19 22.80
C PRO A 7 -6.96 2.03 21.29
N PHE A 8 -7.82 2.84 20.68
CA PHE A 8 -8.01 2.92 19.23
C PHE A 8 -6.78 3.45 18.48
N ALA A 9 -6.10 4.48 19.03
CA ALA A 9 -4.92 5.04 18.39
C ALA A 9 -3.75 4.05 18.38
N GLU A 10 -3.54 3.31 19.46
CA GLU A 10 -2.53 2.25 19.55
C GLU A 10 -2.83 1.11 18.57
N ALA A 11 -4.09 0.69 18.45
CA ALA A 11 -4.48 -0.35 17.51
C ALA A 11 -4.24 0.08 16.05
N VAL A 12 -4.54 1.35 15.71
CA VAL A 12 -4.28 1.90 14.37
C VAL A 12 -2.79 1.93 14.08
N LEU A 13 -1.96 2.45 14.99
CA LEU A 13 -0.51 2.52 14.79
C LEU A 13 0.09 1.12 14.66
N THR A 14 -0.28 0.18 15.53
CA THR A 14 0.18 -1.21 15.44
C THR A 14 -0.21 -1.85 14.10
N THR A 15 -1.42 -1.58 13.61
CA THR A 15 -1.86 -2.07 12.31
C THR A 15 -1.03 -1.46 11.18
N MET A 16 -0.76 -0.16 11.25
CA MET A 16 0.10 0.52 10.27
C MET A 16 1.54 -0.02 10.29
N ASP A 17 2.08 -0.32 11.46
CA ASP A 17 3.43 -0.90 11.61
C ASP A 17 3.53 -2.28 10.94
N LEU A 18 2.54 -3.13 11.15
CA LEU A 18 2.52 -4.50 10.66
C LEU A 18 2.10 -4.64 9.19
N ALA A 19 1.41 -3.64 8.64
CA ALA A 19 0.97 -3.66 7.25
C ALA A 19 2.15 -3.54 6.28
N ASN A 20 2.12 -4.27 5.18
CA ASN A 20 3.05 -4.07 4.06
C ASN A 20 2.70 -2.81 3.28
N ASP A 21 1.41 -2.65 2.95
CA ASP A 21 0.86 -1.50 2.24
C ASP A 21 -0.32 -0.90 3.03
N ILE A 22 -0.44 0.42 2.97
CA ILE A 22 -1.56 1.18 3.52
C ILE A 22 -2.35 1.76 2.35
N LEU A 23 -3.57 1.28 2.12
CA LEU A 23 -4.43 1.80 1.07
C LEU A 23 -5.24 2.98 1.60
N LEU A 24 -4.91 4.18 1.13
CA LEU A 24 -5.64 5.40 1.47
C LEU A 24 -6.67 5.69 0.36
N VAL A 25 -7.93 5.39 0.65
CA VAL A 25 -9.03 5.52 -0.31
C VAL A 25 -9.65 6.90 -0.20
N MET A 26 -9.77 7.61 -1.33
CA MET A 26 -10.31 8.96 -1.40
C MET A 26 -11.28 9.15 -2.57
N THR A 27 -12.03 10.25 -2.54
CA THR A 27 -12.83 10.77 -3.65
C THR A 27 -12.30 12.13 -4.11
N LEU A 28 -12.71 12.61 -5.30
CA LEU A 28 -12.33 13.93 -5.83
C LEU A 28 -13.19 15.06 -5.21
N GLU A 29 -13.27 15.07 -3.89
CA GLU A 29 -13.95 16.11 -3.11
C GLU A 29 -12.93 16.91 -2.29
N MET A 30 -13.13 18.21 -2.17
CA MET A 30 -12.19 19.11 -1.50
C MET A 30 -11.92 18.69 -0.04
N THR A 31 -12.94 18.22 0.66
CA THR A 31 -12.82 17.71 2.03
C THR A 31 -11.96 16.48 2.12
N ALA A 32 -12.22 15.48 1.24
CA ALA A 32 -11.42 14.26 1.17
C ALA A 32 -9.95 14.55 0.83
N ILE A 33 -9.69 15.48 -0.11
CA ILE A 33 -8.32 15.88 -0.48
C ILE A 33 -7.59 16.52 0.71
N LYS A 34 -8.27 17.37 1.48
CA LYS A 34 -7.69 17.97 2.70
C LYS A 34 -7.37 16.93 3.76
N ASP A 35 -8.28 15.98 3.99
CA ASP A 35 -8.09 14.92 4.98
C ASP A 35 -6.93 14.00 4.59
N VAL A 36 -6.84 13.63 3.31
CA VAL A 36 -5.72 12.85 2.78
C VAL A 36 -4.40 13.60 2.96
N LYS A 37 -4.36 14.90 2.65
CA LYS A 37 -3.15 15.70 2.83
C LYS A 37 -2.71 15.70 4.30
N LEU A 38 -3.63 15.94 5.23
CA LEU A 38 -3.35 15.91 6.66
C LEU A 38 -2.85 14.53 7.11
N TYR A 39 -3.45 13.45 6.59
CA TYR A 39 -3.01 12.09 6.87
C TYR A 39 -1.58 11.84 6.39
N LEU A 40 -1.24 12.25 5.16
CA LEU A 40 0.12 12.12 4.62
C LEU A 40 1.15 12.89 5.44
N GLU A 41 0.82 14.09 5.92
CA GLU A 41 1.68 14.87 6.83
C GLU A 41 1.91 14.15 8.18
N VAL A 42 0.90 13.44 8.69
CA VAL A 42 1.04 12.62 9.91
C VAL A 42 1.93 11.40 9.66
N VAL A 43 1.74 10.71 8.54
CA VAL A 43 2.55 9.55 8.13
C VAL A 43 4.03 9.93 8.00
N GLU A 44 4.31 11.08 7.38
CA GLU A 44 5.66 11.63 7.26
C GLU A 44 6.28 11.93 8.64
N LYS A 45 5.53 12.57 9.55
CA LYS A 45 5.99 12.85 10.93
C LYS A 45 6.25 11.58 11.75
N LEU A 46 5.55 10.50 11.45
CA LEU A 46 5.76 9.19 12.05
C LEU A 46 6.90 8.39 11.40
N ASN A 47 7.56 8.99 10.39
CA ASN A 47 8.67 8.39 9.64
C ASN A 47 8.30 7.08 8.90
N TYR A 48 7.03 6.92 8.48
CA TYR A 48 6.68 5.83 7.58
C TYR A 48 7.21 6.11 6.16
N PRO A 49 7.71 5.09 5.45
CA PRO A 49 8.11 5.24 4.05
C PRO A 49 6.94 5.72 3.18
N ALA A 50 7.18 6.70 2.32
CA ALA A 50 6.12 7.26 1.47
C ALA A 50 5.51 6.18 0.53
N GLU A 51 6.31 5.22 0.09
CA GLU A 51 5.90 4.09 -0.74
C GLU A 51 4.97 3.11 -0.03
N LYS A 52 4.93 3.11 1.31
CA LYS A 52 4.02 2.28 2.09
C LYS A 52 2.56 2.72 1.94
N VAL A 53 2.32 4.01 1.65
CA VAL A 53 0.98 4.55 1.45
C VAL A 53 0.65 4.59 -0.04
N LYS A 54 -0.41 3.92 -0.43
CA LYS A 54 -0.91 3.84 -1.81
C LYS A 54 -2.24 4.59 -1.90
N LEU A 55 -2.32 5.62 -2.75
CA LEU A 55 -3.57 6.34 -2.99
C LEU A 55 -4.46 5.54 -3.94
N VAL A 56 -5.71 5.33 -3.55
CA VAL A 56 -6.75 4.71 -4.36
C VAL A 56 -7.89 5.71 -4.52
N LEU A 57 -8.21 6.06 -5.76
CA LEU A 57 -9.31 6.96 -6.07
C LEU A 57 -10.59 6.17 -6.22
N ASN A 58 -11.52 6.34 -5.30
CA ASN A 58 -12.87 5.79 -5.41
C ASN A 58 -13.75 6.72 -6.26
N ARG A 59 -14.75 6.16 -6.92
CA ARG A 59 -15.70 6.89 -7.79
C ARG A 59 -15.00 7.67 -8.90
N ALA A 60 -13.94 7.08 -9.48
CA ALA A 60 -13.23 7.68 -10.61
C ALA A 60 -14.19 7.92 -11.79
N GLY A 61 -14.02 9.06 -12.46
CA GLY A 61 -14.90 9.48 -13.55
C GLY A 61 -16.21 10.14 -13.12
N SER A 62 -16.43 10.36 -11.82
CA SER A 62 -17.55 11.18 -11.35
C SER A 62 -17.37 12.64 -11.81
N ALA A 63 -18.45 13.23 -12.32
CA ALA A 63 -18.47 14.64 -12.73
C ALA A 63 -18.30 15.54 -11.48
N GLY A 64 -17.11 16.05 -11.25
CA GLY A 64 -16.83 16.88 -10.06
C GLY A 64 -15.85 18.04 -10.31
N GLY A 65 -15.35 18.19 -11.52
CA GLY A 65 -14.50 19.33 -11.90
C GLY A 65 -13.05 19.31 -11.38
N ILE A 66 -12.71 18.51 -10.38
CA ILE A 66 -11.32 18.39 -9.89
C ILE A 66 -10.60 17.32 -10.72
N LYS A 67 -9.48 17.72 -11.34
CA LYS A 67 -8.65 16.81 -12.14
C LYS A 67 -7.73 15.98 -11.24
N VAL A 68 -7.56 14.71 -11.58
CA VAL A 68 -6.68 13.78 -10.84
C VAL A 68 -5.25 14.32 -10.80
N GLU A 69 -4.77 14.87 -11.92
CA GLU A 69 -3.42 15.41 -12.03
C GLU A 69 -3.15 16.56 -11.04
N ALA A 70 -4.14 17.45 -10.86
CA ALA A 70 -4.06 18.55 -9.89
C ALA A 70 -4.04 18.04 -8.43
N VAL A 71 -4.75 16.94 -8.15
CA VAL A 71 -4.74 16.29 -6.84
C VAL A 71 -3.39 15.64 -6.58
N GLU A 72 -2.86 14.88 -7.53
CA GLU A 72 -1.54 14.25 -7.45
C GLU A 72 -0.42 15.29 -7.21
N GLU A 73 -0.49 16.42 -7.91
CA GLU A 73 0.44 17.53 -7.72
C GLU A 73 0.33 18.16 -6.33
N THR A 74 -0.90 18.37 -5.85
CA THR A 74 -1.18 18.94 -4.52
C THR A 74 -0.73 18.01 -3.39
N LEU A 75 -0.96 16.70 -3.53
CA LEU A 75 -0.59 15.69 -2.54
C LEU A 75 0.85 15.21 -2.70
N ARG A 76 1.53 15.55 -3.80
CA ARG A 76 2.86 15.06 -4.16
C ARG A 76 2.95 13.52 -4.19
N GLN A 77 1.83 12.88 -4.51
CA GLN A 77 1.71 11.43 -4.55
C GLN A 77 0.80 10.99 -5.69
N LYS A 78 1.19 9.92 -6.39
CA LYS A 78 0.44 9.37 -7.50
C LYS A 78 -0.73 8.50 -7.03
N VAL A 79 -1.83 8.56 -7.76
CA VAL A 79 -2.95 7.64 -7.60
C VAL A 79 -2.57 6.29 -8.20
N LEU A 80 -2.55 5.24 -7.39
CA LEU A 80 -2.20 3.90 -7.82
C LEU A 80 -3.25 3.33 -8.78
N VAL A 81 -4.52 3.46 -8.42
CA VAL A 81 -5.67 3.00 -9.21
C VAL A 81 -6.87 3.90 -8.97
N GLY A 82 -7.59 4.21 -10.05
CA GLY A 82 -8.95 4.75 -9.97
C GLY A 82 -9.97 3.64 -10.11
N LEU A 83 -10.93 3.58 -9.19
CA LEU A 83 -12.05 2.63 -9.21
C LEU A 83 -13.25 3.29 -9.89
N SER A 84 -13.75 2.68 -10.96
CA SER A 84 -14.89 3.16 -11.75
C SER A 84 -16.13 3.36 -10.88
N ASN A 85 -16.86 4.45 -11.12
CA ASN A 85 -18.09 4.75 -10.39
C ASN A 85 -19.28 4.04 -11.02
N ASP A 86 -19.89 3.11 -10.29
CA ASP A 86 -21.21 2.56 -10.57
C ASP A 86 -21.96 2.29 -9.28
N GLY A 87 -22.70 3.32 -8.82
CA GLY A 87 -23.48 3.24 -7.58
C GLY A 87 -24.64 2.26 -7.69
N VAL A 88 -25.22 2.07 -8.88
CA VAL A 88 -26.36 1.15 -9.09
C VAL A 88 -25.91 -0.29 -8.98
N ALA A 89 -24.86 -0.66 -9.71
CA ALA A 89 -24.31 -2.02 -9.64
C ALA A 89 -23.79 -2.35 -8.24
N SER A 90 -23.14 -1.40 -7.57
CA SER A 90 -22.66 -1.56 -6.19
C SER A 90 -23.82 -1.77 -5.21
N LEU A 91 -24.89 -0.98 -5.31
CA LEU A 91 -26.08 -1.12 -4.46
C LEU A 91 -26.77 -2.48 -4.68
N MET A 92 -26.90 -2.90 -5.94
CA MET A 92 -27.48 -4.21 -6.26
C MET A 92 -26.67 -5.36 -5.67
N ALA A 93 -25.34 -5.30 -5.74
CA ALA A 93 -24.45 -6.29 -5.17
C ALA A 93 -24.61 -6.38 -3.63
N VAL A 94 -24.69 -5.22 -2.95
CA VAL A 94 -24.95 -5.16 -1.50
C VAL A 94 -26.30 -5.78 -1.16
N ASN A 95 -27.38 -5.43 -1.88
CA ASN A 95 -28.73 -5.96 -1.64
C ASN A 95 -28.83 -7.47 -1.88
N GLN A 96 -28.05 -8.00 -2.81
CA GLN A 96 -27.98 -9.43 -3.11
C GLN A 96 -27.06 -10.21 -2.17
N GLY A 97 -26.23 -9.52 -1.38
CA GLY A 97 -25.21 -10.15 -0.55
C GLY A 97 -24.11 -10.84 -1.33
N VAL A 98 -23.94 -10.51 -2.62
CA VAL A 98 -22.91 -11.08 -3.50
C VAL A 98 -21.98 -9.97 -3.99
N PRO A 99 -20.67 -10.04 -3.68
CA PRO A 99 -19.72 -9.04 -4.14
C PRO A 99 -19.69 -8.90 -5.65
N LEU A 100 -19.64 -7.65 -6.15
CA LEU A 100 -19.67 -7.36 -7.59
C LEU A 100 -18.52 -8.06 -8.34
N VAL A 101 -17.35 -8.18 -7.72
CA VAL A 101 -16.19 -8.88 -8.28
C VAL A 101 -16.44 -10.38 -8.54
N ILE A 102 -17.44 -10.98 -7.88
CA ILE A 102 -17.84 -12.36 -8.08
C ILE A 102 -18.97 -12.45 -9.09
N SER A 103 -20.03 -11.62 -8.93
CA SER A 103 -21.23 -11.67 -9.76
C SER A 103 -21.03 -11.09 -11.17
N ALA A 104 -20.12 -10.11 -11.33
CA ALA A 104 -19.89 -9.42 -12.60
C ALA A 104 -18.39 -9.13 -12.81
N ARG A 105 -17.61 -10.16 -13.13
CA ARG A 105 -16.13 -10.07 -13.29
C ARG A 105 -15.70 -9.07 -14.36
N GLU A 106 -16.45 -8.98 -15.46
CA GLU A 106 -16.14 -8.08 -16.57
C GLU A 106 -16.61 -6.64 -16.36
N HIS A 107 -17.30 -6.37 -15.27
CA HIS A 107 -17.71 -5.01 -14.92
C HIS A 107 -16.48 -4.10 -14.73
N PRO A 108 -16.49 -2.83 -15.18
CA PRO A 108 -15.36 -1.92 -15.06
C PRO A 108 -14.80 -1.84 -13.63
N PHE A 109 -15.67 -1.68 -12.64
CA PHE A 109 -15.27 -1.67 -11.22
C PHE A 109 -14.56 -2.97 -10.80
N SER A 110 -15.05 -4.13 -11.22
CA SER A 110 -14.44 -5.43 -10.92
C SER A 110 -13.04 -5.55 -11.54
N ARG A 111 -12.88 -5.10 -12.77
CA ARG A 111 -11.58 -5.05 -13.45
C ARG A 111 -10.58 -4.13 -12.75
N ASP A 112 -11.06 -2.98 -12.25
CA ASP A 112 -10.22 -2.06 -11.48
C ASP A 112 -9.75 -2.68 -10.16
N ILE A 113 -10.63 -3.41 -9.44
CA ILE A 113 -10.26 -4.15 -8.23
C ILE A 113 -9.24 -5.25 -8.53
N TYR A 114 -9.41 -6.02 -9.63
CA TYR A 114 -8.40 -7.01 -10.04
C TYR A 114 -7.07 -6.37 -10.42
N ARG A 115 -7.10 -5.19 -11.04
CA ARG A 115 -5.90 -4.42 -11.34
C ARG A 115 -5.18 -3.99 -10.06
N LEU A 116 -5.92 -3.45 -9.09
CA LEU A 116 -5.38 -3.06 -7.79
C LEU A 116 -4.73 -4.26 -7.09
N ALA A 117 -5.42 -5.40 -7.01
CA ALA A 117 -4.90 -6.61 -6.41
C ALA A 117 -3.58 -7.08 -7.06
N ARG A 118 -3.50 -7.04 -8.39
CA ARG A 118 -2.26 -7.39 -9.13
C ARG A 118 -1.10 -6.45 -8.82
N LEU A 119 -1.36 -5.15 -8.72
CA LEU A 119 -0.31 -4.17 -8.41
C LEU A 119 0.24 -4.37 -6.99
N LEU A 120 -0.61 -4.67 -6.02
CA LEU A 120 -0.20 -4.94 -4.65
C LEU A 120 0.59 -6.26 -4.53
N THR A 121 0.16 -7.31 -5.23
CA THR A 121 0.87 -8.60 -5.19
C THR A 121 2.17 -8.57 -5.97
N ALA A 122 2.29 -7.77 -7.02
CA ALA A 122 3.54 -7.61 -7.76
C ALA A 122 4.62 -6.93 -6.91
N SER A 123 4.29 -5.84 -6.22
CA SER A 123 5.23 -5.14 -5.33
C SER A 123 5.73 -6.04 -4.20
N SER A 124 4.83 -6.78 -3.55
CA SER A 124 5.22 -7.72 -2.49
C SER A 124 6.07 -8.89 -2.99
N THR A 125 5.91 -9.32 -4.24
CA THR A 125 6.72 -10.37 -4.84
C THR A 125 8.13 -9.88 -5.17
N GLU A 126 8.27 -8.68 -5.69
CA GLU A 126 9.58 -8.06 -5.96
C GLU A 126 10.37 -7.81 -4.68
N GLU A 127 9.73 -7.30 -3.63
CA GLU A 127 10.35 -7.13 -2.31
C GLU A 127 10.78 -8.47 -1.70
N ALA A 128 9.95 -9.51 -1.80
CA ALA A 128 10.27 -10.86 -1.33
C ALA A 128 11.45 -11.46 -2.10
N GLN A 129 11.52 -11.26 -3.42
CA GLN A 129 12.62 -11.71 -4.26
C GLN A 129 13.92 -10.96 -3.95
N LEU A 130 13.85 -9.65 -3.74
CA LEU A 130 15.00 -8.82 -3.36
C LEU A 130 15.54 -9.22 -1.98
N ALA A 131 14.67 -9.45 -1.01
CA ALA A 131 15.03 -9.93 0.32
C ALA A 131 15.70 -11.31 0.28
N GLN A 132 15.22 -12.22 -0.54
CA GLN A 132 15.83 -13.54 -0.75
C GLN A 132 17.19 -13.45 -1.45
N ALA A 133 17.32 -12.57 -2.43
CA ALA A 133 18.57 -12.32 -3.13
C ALA A 133 19.64 -11.74 -2.18
N THR A 134 19.28 -10.76 -1.36
CA THR A 134 20.21 -10.18 -0.36
C THR A 134 20.60 -11.19 0.72
N ALA A 135 19.66 -12.00 1.21
CA ALA A 135 19.97 -13.06 2.18
C ALA A 135 20.91 -14.12 1.60
N SER A 136 20.76 -14.49 0.34
CA SER A 136 21.64 -15.46 -0.34
C SER A 136 23.06 -14.92 -0.54
N VAL A 137 23.22 -13.63 -0.87
CA VAL A 137 24.54 -12.96 -0.98
C VAL A 137 25.23 -12.92 0.38
N GLN A 138 24.53 -12.55 1.45
CA GLN A 138 25.09 -12.50 2.79
C GLN A 138 25.51 -13.90 3.30
N ALA A 139 24.76 -14.95 2.98
CA ALA A 139 25.09 -16.34 3.31
C ALA A 139 26.36 -16.80 2.58
N GLN A 140 26.56 -16.40 1.34
CA GLN A 140 27.76 -16.74 0.55
C GLN A 140 29.01 -16.01 1.07
N ASP A 141 28.89 -14.73 1.43
CA ASP A 141 30.00 -13.97 2.02
C ASP A 141 30.40 -14.54 3.39
N GLY A 142 29.46 -14.91 4.25
CA GLY A 142 29.73 -15.56 5.52
C GLY A 142 30.44 -16.92 5.37
N ALA A 143 30.03 -17.72 4.38
CA ALA A 143 30.67 -19.00 4.08
C ALA A 143 32.09 -18.84 3.53
N MET A 144 32.34 -17.79 2.74
CA MET A 144 33.64 -17.49 2.17
C MET A 144 34.61 -16.99 3.23
N GLN A 145 34.17 -16.11 4.14
CA GLN A 145 34.96 -15.65 5.30
C GLN A 145 35.29 -16.79 6.24
N GLY A 146 34.33 -17.70 6.51
CA GLY A 146 34.56 -18.89 7.33
C GLY A 146 35.64 -19.83 6.75
N LYS A 147 35.63 -20.03 5.41
CA LYS A 147 36.66 -20.81 4.70
C LYS A 147 38.04 -20.14 4.72
N LEU A 148 38.10 -18.83 4.61
CA LEU A 148 39.38 -18.06 4.68
C LEU A 148 39.97 -18.15 6.06
N LEU A 149 39.17 -17.96 7.11
CA LEU A 149 39.63 -18.06 8.50
C LEU A 149 40.08 -19.47 8.88
N SER A 150 39.43 -20.51 8.37
CA SER A 150 39.87 -21.89 8.61
C SER A 150 41.19 -22.23 7.91
N ARG A 151 41.41 -21.70 6.71
CA ARG A 151 42.70 -21.84 5.97
C ARG A 151 43.84 -21.09 6.64
N LEU A 152 43.59 -19.89 7.15
CA LEU A 152 44.59 -19.14 7.93
C LEU A 152 44.96 -19.87 9.22
N LYS A 153 44.01 -20.42 9.97
CA LYS A 153 44.28 -21.20 11.17
C LYS A 153 45.06 -22.49 10.91
N SER A 154 44.92 -23.11 9.73
CA SER A 154 45.71 -24.31 9.38
C SER A 154 47.13 -24.00 8.87
N ALA A 155 47.39 -22.78 8.40
CA ALA A 155 48.72 -22.36 7.92
C ALA A 155 49.64 -21.87 9.03
N PHE A 156 49.12 -21.63 10.24
CA PHE A 156 49.86 -21.19 11.40
C PHE A 156 49.99 -22.29 12.50
N ARG A 157 49.85 -23.54 12.12
CA ARG A 157 50.15 -24.72 12.96
C ARG A 157 51.28 -25.51 12.34
#